data_affadd1d275dd1f5dda64d6dc272b61d
#
_entry.id   affadd1d275dd1f5dda64d6dc272b61d
#
_cell.length_a   1.000
_cell.length_b   1.000
_cell.length_c   1.000
_cell.angle_alpha   90.00
_cell.angle_beta   90.00
_cell.angle_gamma   90.00
#
_symmetry.space_group_name_H-M   'P 1'
#
loop_
_entity.id
_entity.type
_entity.pdbx_description
1 polymer ?
#
loop_
_entity_poly.entity_id
_entity_poly.type
_entity_poly.pdbx_seq_one_letter_code
_entity_poly.pdbx_strand_id
1 'polypeptide(L)' 'MKQPSMATLEKWAENGVAKATDGCKVEPDGKCQHGKESWLLVLGFI' A
#
# COMPACT_ATOMS: atom_id res chain seq x y z
N MET A 1 -10.02 1.39 -6.74
CA MET A 1 -9.89 2.09 -5.46
C MET A 1 -9.16 3.42 -5.67
N LYS A 2 -9.60 4.44 -4.98
CA LYS A 2 -9.01 5.75 -5.13
C LYS A 2 -7.62 5.80 -4.46
N GLN A 3 -6.68 6.47 -5.13
CA GLN A 3 -5.33 6.59 -4.62
C GLN A 3 -5.30 7.29 -3.27
N PRO A 4 -4.58 6.74 -2.27
CA PRO A 4 -4.48 7.39 -0.96
C PRO A 4 -3.61 8.64 -1.01
N SER A 5 -3.79 9.52 -0.03
CA SER A 5 -3.01 10.74 0.07
C SER A 5 -1.60 10.42 0.56
N MET A 6 -0.69 11.38 0.37
CA MET A 6 0.69 11.23 0.83
C MET A 6 0.75 10.99 2.34
N ALA A 7 -0.07 11.70 3.11
CA ALA A 7 -0.12 11.51 4.56
C ALA A 7 -0.53 10.09 4.93
N THR A 8 -1.47 9.51 4.18
CA THR A 8 -1.90 8.13 4.40
C THR A 8 -0.78 7.15 4.10
N LEU A 9 -0.05 7.38 3.01
CA LEU A 9 1.07 6.53 2.63
C LEU A 9 2.17 6.55 3.69
N GLU A 10 2.48 7.72 4.21
CA GLU A 10 3.48 7.86 5.26
C GLU A 10 3.06 7.11 6.52
N LYS A 11 1.78 7.20 6.87
CA LYS A 11 1.26 6.51 8.03
C LYS A 11 1.37 5.00 7.87
N TRP A 12 1.06 4.50 6.67
CA TRP A 12 1.17 3.07 6.39
C TRP A 12 2.62 2.60 6.52
N ALA A 13 3.55 3.35 5.96
CA ALA A 13 4.97 2.98 6.04
C ALA A 13 5.45 2.96 7.49
N GLU A 14 5.00 3.91 8.29
CA GLU A 14 5.36 4.00 9.69
C GLU A 14 4.77 2.86 10.51
N ASN A 15 3.53 2.47 10.22
CA ASN A 15 2.85 1.40 10.94
C ASN A 15 3.25 -0.01 10.50
N GLY A 16 3.92 -0.12 9.36
CA GLY A 16 4.30 -1.42 8.81
C GLY A 16 3.12 -2.18 8.21
N VAL A 17 2.06 -1.49 7.86
CA VAL A 17 0.87 -2.06 7.23
C VAL A 17 0.38 -1.12 6.15
N ALA A 18 0.04 -1.66 4.99
CA ALA A 18 -0.46 -0.87 3.87
C ALA A 18 -1.68 -1.55 3.26
N LYS A 19 -2.14 -1.02 2.14
CA LYS A 19 -3.20 -1.65 1.37
C LYS A 19 -2.76 -1.79 -0.07
N ALA A 20 -3.19 -2.86 -0.69
CA ALA A 20 -2.94 -3.08 -2.11
C ALA A 20 -3.84 -2.17 -2.94
N THR A 21 -3.58 -2.11 -4.23
CA THR A 21 -4.34 -1.24 -5.12
C THR A 21 -5.81 -1.65 -5.23
N ASP A 22 -6.14 -2.89 -4.86
CA ASP A 22 -7.51 -3.36 -4.84
C ASP A 22 -8.19 -3.21 -3.47
N GLY A 23 -7.48 -2.65 -2.49
CA GLY A 23 -8.02 -2.42 -1.17
C GLY A 23 -7.70 -3.49 -0.14
N CYS A 24 -7.01 -4.56 -0.54
CA CYS A 24 -6.63 -5.62 0.40
C CYS A 24 -5.52 -5.13 1.33
N LYS A 25 -5.60 -5.56 2.59
CA LYS A 25 -4.55 -5.24 3.56
C LYS A 25 -3.32 -6.07 3.26
N VAL A 26 -2.17 -5.43 3.11
CA VAL A 26 -0.90 -6.09 2.80
C VAL A 26 0.24 -5.43 3.55
N GLU A 27 1.40 -6.05 3.52
CA GLU A 27 2.61 -5.43 4.04
C GLU A 27 3.03 -4.30 3.10
N PRO A 28 3.77 -3.30 3.59
CA PRO A 28 4.18 -2.16 2.75
C PRO A 28 4.89 -2.55 1.47
N ASP A 29 5.70 -3.59 1.52
CA ASP A 29 6.43 -4.08 0.35
C ASP A 29 5.85 -5.40 -0.18
N GLY A 30 4.63 -5.72 0.21
CA GLY A 30 3.99 -6.97 -0.19
C GLY A 30 2.90 -6.79 -1.21
N LYS A 31 2.21 -7.88 -1.49
CA LYS A 31 1.07 -7.88 -2.40
C LYS A 31 0.00 -8.84 -1.87
N CYS A 32 -1.24 -8.62 -2.28
CA CYS A 32 -2.34 -9.45 -1.82
C CYS A 32 -2.43 -10.74 -2.65
N GLN A 33 -3.34 -11.61 -2.23
CA GLN A 33 -3.55 -12.90 -2.91
C GLN A 33 -4.03 -12.74 -4.36
N HIS A 34 -4.51 -11.57 -4.71
CA HIS A 34 -4.94 -11.26 -6.08
C HIS A 34 -3.77 -10.79 -6.95
N GLY A 35 -2.56 -10.75 -6.39
CA GLY A 35 -1.39 -10.29 -7.12
C GLY A 35 -1.25 -8.78 -7.21
N LYS A 36 -2.05 -8.03 -6.47
CA LYS A 36 -1.98 -6.57 -6.46
C LYS A 36 -0.99 -6.10 -5.41
N GLU A 37 -0.03 -5.27 -5.83
CA GLU A 37 1.00 -4.75 -4.93
C GLU A 37 0.43 -3.62 -4.08
N SER A 38 1.13 -3.30 -2.99
CA SER A 38 0.72 -2.20 -2.13
C SER A 38 0.86 -0.88 -2.87
N TRP A 39 0.09 0.12 -2.45
CA TRP A 39 0.20 1.45 -3.02
C TRP A 39 1.61 2.03 -2.84
N LEU A 40 2.31 1.65 -1.77
CA LEU A 40 3.66 2.14 -1.52
C LEU A 40 4.63 1.67 -2.60
N LEU A 41 4.47 0.42 -3.04
CA LEU A 41 5.30 -0.13 -4.13
C LEU A 41 4.93 0.50 -5.47
N VAL A 42 3.64 0.56 -5.76
CA VAL A 42 3.15 1.07 -7.05
C VAL A 42 3.55 2.52 -7.26
N LEU A 43 3.49 3.33 -6.21
CA LEU A 43 3.80 4.75 -6.29
C LEU A 43 5.28 5.06 -6.08
N GLY A 44 6.09 4.04 -5.82
CA GLY A 44 7.52 4.23 -5.63
C GLY A 44 7.88 4.86 -4.29
N PHE A 45 7.04 4.69 -3.29
CA PHE A 45 7.26 5.27 -1.97
C PHE A 45 8.41 4.54 -1.25
N ILE A 46 8.53 3.26 -1.54
CA ILE A 46 9.61 2.42 -0.97
C ILE A 46 10.26 1.59 -2.05
#